data_43f4ac15c763ffaeae2d39a5aeea09c9
#
_entry.id   43f4ac15c763ffaeae2d39a5aeea09c9
#
_cell.length_a   1.000
_cell.length_b   1.000
_cell.length_c   1.000
_cell.angle_alpha   90.00
_cell.angle_beta   90.00
_cell.angle_gamma   90.00
#
_symmetry.space_group_name_H-M   'P 1'
#
loop_
_entity.id
_entity.type
_entity.pdbx_description
1 polymer ?
#
loop_
_entity_poly.entity_id
_entity_poly.type
_entity_poly.pdbx_seq_one_letter_code
_entity_poly.pdbx_strand_id
1 'polypeptide(L)'
;MTQRTADVTRNTKETQIRVRINLDGTGEAKLATGIGFFDHMLDQIARHGLIDLDIDAKGDLHIDGHHTVEDVGITLGMAVAQAVGDKKGLTRYGHAYVPLDEALSRVVVDFSGRPGLHMDVPFKSGMVGGFDTQLTYEFFQGFANHALVTLHIDNLKGENAHHQAETVFKAFGRAVRMALALDPRSAGVIPSTKGSL
;
A
#
# COMPACT_ATOMS: atom_id res chain seq x y z
N MET A 1 -9.04 20.31 -11.50
CA MET A 1 -8.04 19.24 -11.65
C MET A 1 -8.80 17.94 -11.92
N THR A 2 -8.35 17.13 -12.87
CA THR A 2 -8.90 15.78 -13.06
C THR A 2 -8.55 14.95 -11.84
N GLN A 3 -9.55 14.26 -11.25
CA GLN A 3 -9.30 13.34 -10.12
C GLN A 3 -8.36 12.21 -10.55
N ARG A 4 -7.39 11.88 -9.72
CA ARG A 4 -6.46 10.78 -9.94
C ARG A 4 -7.10 9.46 -9.47
N THR A 5 -7.86 8.86 -10.38
CA THR A 5 -8.64 7.65 -10.11
C THR A 5 -8.24 6.50 -11.04
N ALA A 6 -8.46 5.26 -10.58
CA ALA A 6 -8.33 4.08 -11.41
C ALA A 6 -9.35 3.01 -10.98
N ASP A 7 -9.70 2.14 -11.93
CA ASP A 7 -10.54 0.96 -11.73
C ASP A 7 -9.84 -0.21 -12.46
N VAL A 8 -9.24 -1.10 -11.69
CA VAL A 8 -8.45 -2.21 -12.21
C VAL A 8 -9.07 -3.54 -11.79
N THR A 9 -9.24 -4.43 -12.75
CA THR A 9 -9.68 -5.80 -12.51
C THR A 9 -8.57 -6.75 -12.96
N ARG A 10 -8.19 -7.69 -12.08
CA ARG A 10 -7.24 -8.76 -12.35
C ARG A 10 -7.85 -10.09 -11.96
N ASN A 11 -7.96 -10.97 -12.92
CA ASN A 11 -8.50 -12.31 -12.74
C ASN A 11 -7.45 -13.36 -13.13
N THR A 12 -7.28 -14.34 -12.25
CA THR A 12 -6.46 -15.53 -12.48
C THR A 12 -7.31 -16.78 -12.34
N LYS A 13 -6.70 -17.95 -12.30
CA LYS A 13 -7.42 -19.19 -11.94
C LYS A 13 -7.66 -19.31 -10.43
N GLU A 14 -6.94 -18.55 -9.63
CA GLU A 14 -6.91 -18.61 -8.16
C GLU A 14 -7.71 -17.49 -7.53
N THR A 15 -7.72 -16.30 -8.18
CA THR A 15 -8.32 -15.09 -7.63
C THR A 15 -9.10 -14.28 -8.67
N GLN A 16 -10.07 -13.51 -8.19
CA GLN A 16 -10.79 -12.47 -8.93
C GLN A 16 -10.74 -11.20 -8.10
N ILE A 17 -9.97 -10.22 -8.52
CA ILE A 17 -9.72 -8.99 -7.76
C ILE A 17 -10.17 -7.77 -8.57
N ARG A 18 -10.91 -6.88 -7.94
CA ARG A 18 -11.19 -5.54 -8.46
C ARG A 18 -10.79 -4.48 -7.42
N VAL A 19 -10.04 -3.50 -7.85
CA VAL A 19 -9.63 -2.35 -7.05
C VAL A 19 -10.06 -1.06 -7.74
N ARG A 20 -10.84 -0.26 -7.04
CA ARG A 20 -11.15 1.14 -7.40
C ARG A 20 -10.47 2.05 -6.41
N ILE A 21 -9.77 3.05 -6.91
CA ILE A 21 -8.99 3.97 -6.09
C ILE A 21 -9.24 5.41 -6.50
N ASN A 22 -9.28 6.30 -5.51
CA ASN A 22 -9.20 7.75 -5.70
C ASN A 22 -8.07 8.28 -4.79
N LEU A 23 -6.97 8.71 -5.39
CA LEU A 23 -5.81 9.24 -4.66
C LEU A 23 -6.07 10.61 -4.02
N ASP A 24 -7.10 11.31 -4.47
CA ASP A 24 -7.54 12.62 -3.97
C ASP A 24 -8.82 12.49 -3.11
N GLY A 25 -8.96 11.36 -2.42
CA GLY A 25 -10.13 11.00 -1.63
C GLY A 25 -10.13 11.57 -0.21
N THR A 26 -11.02 11.02 0.61
CA THR A 26 -11.22 11.41 2.02
C THR A 26 -10.87 10.30 2.99
N GLY A 27 -10.46 9.14 2.49
CA GLY A 27 -10.12 7.95 3.28
C GLY A 27 -11.33 7.04 3.50
N GLU A 28 -12.28 7.02 2.57
CA GLU A 28 -13.39 6.06 2.60
C GLU A 28 -12.93 4.70 2.09
N ALA A 29 -13.38 3.63 2.76
CA ALA A 29 -13.02 2.26 2.40
C ALA A 29 -14.25 1.37 2.29
N LYS A 30 -14.27 0.53 1.24
CA LYS A 30 -15.18 -0.61 1.08
C LYS A 30 -14.31 -1.82 0.77
N LEU A 31 -14.21 -2.74 1.69
CA LEU A 31 -13.23 -3.82 1.66
C LEU A 31 -13.92 -5.15 1.87
N ALA A 32 -13.70 -6.07 0.95
CA ALA A 32 -14.27 -7.40 0.94
C ALA A 32 -13.26 -8.41 0.40
N THR A 33 -12.21 -8.71 1.18
CA THR A 33 -11.19 -9.70 0.82
C THR A 33 -11.49 -11.10 1.35
N GLY A 34 -12.43 -11.21 2.29
CA GLY A 34 -12.70 -12.44 3.01
C GLY A 34 -11.72 -12.72 4.16
N ILE A 35 -10.74 -11.84 4.39
CA ILE A 35 -9.73 -11.94 5.45
C ILE A 35 -9.86 -10.71 6.35
N GLY A 36 -10.61 -10.83 7.47
CA GLY A 36 -11.02 -9.69 8.29
C GLY A 36 -9.86 -8.83 8.81
N PHE A 37 -8.73 -9.46 9.22
CA PHE A 37 -7.57 -8.70 9.65
C PHE A 37 -6.92 -7.92 8.50
N PHE A 38 -6.90 -8.50 7.30
CA PHE A 38 -6.36 -7.83 6.13
C PHE A 38 -7.25 -6.65 5.69
N ASP A 39 -8.59 -6.81 5.73
CA ASP A 39 -9.52 -5.70 5.50
C ASP A 39 -9.24 -4.55 6.49
N HIS A 40 -9.01 -4.87 7.77
CA HIS A 40 -8.63 -3.88 8.77
C HIS A 40 -7.30 -3.18 8.44
N MET A 41 -6.31 -3.90 7.92
CA MET A 41 -5.03 -3.30 7.49
C MET A 41 -5.18 -2.39 6.27
N LEU A 42 -5.97 -2.79 5.27
CA LEU A 42 -6.27 -1.97 4.10
C LEU A 42 -7.04 -0.68 4.47
N ASP A 43 -7.93 -0.75 5.46
CA ASP A 43 -8.61 0.44 6.01
C ASP A 43 -7.62 1.44 6.62
N GLN A 44 -6.53 0.97 7.25
CA GLN A 44 -5.46 1.86 7.73
C GLN A 44 -4.79 2.63 6.59
N ILE A 45 -4.59 1.97 5.44
CA ILE A 45 -4.04 2.64 4.24
C ILE A 45 -5.00 3.74 3.77
N ALA A 46 -6.27 3.42 3.60
CA ALA A 46 -7.29 4.37 3.15
C ALA A 46 -7.37 5.58 4.10
N ARG A 47 -7.60 5.32 5.38
CA ARG A 47 -7.81 6.34 6.41
C ARG A 47 -6.61 7.27 6.56
N HIS A 48 -5.41 6.72 6.69
CA HIS A 48 -4.20 7.52 6.95
C HIS A 48 -3.58 8.09 5.67
N GLY A 49 -3.86 7.45 4.53
CA GLY A 49 -3.50 7.95 3.20
C GLY A 49 -4.42 9.04 2.68
N LEU A 50 -5.64 9.20 3.23
CA LEU A 50 -6.76 9.96 2.65
C LEU A 50 -7.02 9.54 1.20
N ILE A 51 -6.98 8.23 0.96
CA ILE A 51 -7.22 7.59 -0.32
C ILE A 51 -8.55 6.83 -0.19
N ASP A 52 -9.48 7.02 -1.13
CA ASP A 52 -10.66 6.17 -1.15
C ASP A 52 -10.32 4.85 -1.82
N LEU A 53 -10.66 3.74 -1.16
CA LEU A 53 -10.41 2.38 -1.63
C LEU A 53 -11.71 1.57 -1.67
N ASP A 54 -11.96 0.93 -2.80
CA ASP A 54 -13.04 -0.05 -2.94
C ASP A 54 -12.41 -1.32 -3.53
N ILE A 55 -12.32 -2.36 -2.69
CA ILE A 55 -11.64 -3.62 -3.02
C ILE A 55 -12.62 -4.77 -2.84
N ASP A 56 -12.90 -5.49 -3.93
CA ASP A 56 -13.63 -6.76 -3.96
C ASP A 56 -12.67 -7.86 -4.41
N ALA A 57 -12.45 -8.85 -3.55
CA ALA A 57 -11.55 -9.95 -3.81
C ALA A 57 -12.20 -11.29 -3.48
N LYS A 58 -12.14 -12.20 -4.44
CA LYS A 58 -12.52 -13.61 -4.28
C LYS A 58 -11.32 -14.46 -4.60
N GLY A 59 -10.77 -15.12 -3.60
CA GLY A 59 -9.63 -16.03 -3.76
C GLY A 59 -9.94 -17.42 -3.23
N ASP A 60 -9.00 -18.30 -3.41
CA ASP A 60 -9.03 -19.71 -2.99
C ASP A 60 -8.67 -19.89 -1.50
N LEU A 61 -9.34 -19.11 -0.63
CA LEU A 61 -9.12 -19.08 0.83
C LEU A 61 -9.24 -20.44 1.53
N HIS A 62 -9.79 -21.45 0.85
CA HIS A 62 -9.83 -22.83 1.34
C HIS A 62 -8.42 -23.49 1.34
N ILE A 63 -7.47 -22.93 0.58
CA ILE A 63 -6.05 -23.29 0.62
C ILE A 63 -5.39 -22.50 1.75
N ASP A 64 -5.23 -21.19 1.55
CA ASP A 64 -4.79 -20.20 2.54
C ASP A 64 -5.06 -18.77 2.02
N GLY A 65 -4.51 -17.76 2.70
CA GLY A 65 -4.66 -16.35 2.29
C GLY A 65 -3.61 -15.85 1.30
N HIS A 66 -2.61 -16.65 0.92
CA HIS A 66 -1.43 -16.19 0.17
C HIS A 66 -1.81 -15.52 -1.15
N HIS A 67 -2.46 -16.28 -2.05
CA HIS A 67 -2.82 -15.79 -3.38
C HIS A 67 -3.71 -14.55 -3.31
N THR A 68 -4.65 -14.50 -2.36
CA THR A 68 -5.54 -13.35 -2.20
C THR A 68 -4.77 -12.11 -1.78
N VAL A 69 -3.90 -12.21 -0.78
CA VAL A 69 -3.15 -11.07 -0.23
C VAL A 69 -2.14 -10.54 -1.23
N GLU A 70 -1.37 -11.43 -1.89
CA GLU A 70 -0.43 -11.06 -2.94
C GLU A 70 -1.14 -10.37 -4.11
N ASP A 71 -2.21 -10.97 -4.62
CA ASP A 71 -2.94 -10.47 -5.78
C ASP A 71 -3.67 -9.15 -5.51
N VAL A 72 -4.14 -8.90 -4.28
CA VAL A 72 -4.63 -7.59 -3.87
C VAL A 72 -3.48 -6.57 -3.90
N GLY A 73 -2.30 -6.93 -3.39
CA GLY A 73 -1.10 -6.06 -3.46
C GLY A 73 -0.74 -5.71 -4.90
N ILE A 74 -0.70 -6.69 -5.80
CA ILE A 74 -0.46 -6.52 -7.23
C ILE A 74 -1.48 -5.57 -7.85
N THR A 75 -2.78 -5.84 -7.64
CA THR A 75 -3.86 -5.07 -8.28
C THR A 75 -3.92 -3.64 -7.74
N LEU A 76 -3.68 -3.45 -6.44
CA LEU A 76 -3.58 -2.12 -5.83
C LEU A 76 -2.36 -1.35 -6.39
N GLY A 77 -1.22 -2.02 -6.55
CA GLY A 77 -0.04 -1.41 -7.19
C GLY A 77 -0.31 -0.94 -8.61
N MET A 78 -0.99 -1.78 -9.42
CA MET A 78 -1.41 -1.41 -10.79
C MET A 78 -2.37 -0.21 -10.77
N ALA A 79 -3.34 -0.19 -9.86
CA ALA A 79 -4.31 0.89 -9.73
C ALA A 79 -3.62 2.21 -9.34
N VAL A 80 -2.67 2.17 -8.40
CA VAL A 80 -1.88 3.35 -8.02
C VAL A 80 -1.04 3.85 -9.19
N ALA A 81 -0.32 2.98 -9.89
CA ALA A 81 0.47 3.37 -11.07
C ALA A 81 -0.39 4.04 -12.14
N GLN A 82 -1.58 3.49 -12.42
CA GLN A 82 -2.52 4.06 -13.37
C GLN A 82 -3.05 5.42 -12.93
N ALA A 83 -3.44 5.56 -11.66
CA ALA A 83 -4.00 6.81 -11.13
C ALA A 83 -2.96 7.93 -11.02
N VAL A 84 -1.70 7.59 -10.74
CA VAL A 84 -0.57 8.53 -10.66
C VAL A 84 -0.22 9.11 -12.03
N GLY A 85 -0.33 8.32 -13.09
CA GLY A 85 -0.02 8.76 -14.45
C GLY A 85 1.45 9.14 -14.67
N ASP A 86 1.71 10.31 -15.26
CA ASP A 86 3.04 10.76 -15.69
C ASP A 86 3.93 11.31 -14.57
N LYS A 87 3.47 11.28 -13.34
CA LYS A 87 4.20 11.72 -12.12
C LYS A 87 4.63 13.19 -12.10
N LYS A 88 4.15 14.04 -13.02
CA LYS A 88 4.46 15.47 -13.01
C LYS A 88 3.91 16.17 -11.78
N GLY A 89 4.72 17.02 -11.18
CA GLY A 89 4.34 17.81 -10.02
C GLY A 89 4.22 17.03 -8.71
N LEU A 90 4.54 15.72 -8.67
CA LEU A 90 4.54 14.96 -7.43
C LEU A 90 5.66 15.40 -6.49
N THR A 91 5.41 15.30 -5.19
CA THR A 91 6.47 15.34 -4.17
C THR A 91 7.45 14.18 -4.36
N ARG A 92 6.97 13.03 -4.87
CA ARG A 92 7.72 11.83 -5.24
C ARG A 92 8.19 11.00 -4.05
N TYR A 93 8.80 11.62 -3.03
CA TYR A 93 9.29 10.96 -1.83
C TYR A 93 8.32 11.16 -0.69
N GLY A 94 8.06 10.09 0.06
CA GLY A 94 7.27 10.18 1.28
C GLY A 94 7.84 9.31 2.37
N HIS A 95 7.66 9.75 3.61
CA HIS A 95 8.05 8.98 4.77
C HIS A 95 7.11 9.23 5.94
N ALA A 96 7.05 8.27 6.85
CA ALA A 96 6.34 8.43 8.10
C ALA A 96 6.94 7.54 9.19
N TYR A 97 6.92 8.05 10.42
CA TYR A 97 7.08 7.29 11.64
C TYR A 97 5.72 7.25 12.32
N VAL A 98 5.20 6.07 12.61
CA VAL A 98 3.89 5.93 13.26
C VAL A 98 3.99 5.01 14.46
N PRO A 99 3.62 5.48 15.66
CA PRO A 99 3.51 4.66 16.84
C PRO A 99 2.12 4.10 17.02
N LEU A 100 2.02 2.98 17.69
CA LEU A 100 0.82 2.46 18.34
C LEU A 100 1.25 1.77 19.63
N ASP A 101 0.91 2.39 20.75
CA ASP A 101 1.37 1.98 22.07
C ASP A 101 2.89 1.75 22.11
N GLU A 102 3.36 0.50 22.29
CA GLU A 102 4.77 0.13 22.36
C GLU A 102 5.42 -0.07 20.99
N ALA A 103 4.62 -0.20 19.90
CA ALA A 103 5.12 -0.42 18.56
C ALA A 103 5.42 0.90 17.84
N LEU A 104 6.47 0.90 17.04
CA LEU A 104 6.87 2.03 16.21
C LEU A 104 7.41 1.52 14.88
N SER A 105 6.82 1.93 13.79
CA SER A 105 7.31 1.62 12.44
C SER A 105 7.69 2.86 11.65
N ARG A 106 8.64 2.68 10.74
CA ARG A 106 9.07 3.66 9.74
C ARG A 106 8.79 3.11 8.35
N VAL A 107 8.20 3.94 7.49
CA VAL A 107 8.05 3.65 6.06
C VAL A 107 8.59 4.81 5.24
N VAL A 108 9.35 4.48 4.19
CA VAL A 108 9.87 5.44 3.20
C VAL A 108 9.55 4.92 1.80
N VAL A 109 8.99 5.77 0.94
CA VAL A 109 8.62 5.42 -0.44
C VAL A 109 9.20 6.43 -1.43
N ASP A 110 9.70 5.92 -2.56
CA ASP A 110 10.09 6.68 -3.74
C ASP A 110 9.29 6.19 -4.96
N PHE A 111 8.50 7.06 -5.57
CA PHE A 111 7.80 6.80 -6.84
C PHE A 111 8.77 6.87 -8.03
N SER A 112 9.84 6.10 -7.92
CA SER A 112 11.04 6.14 -8.78
C SER A 112 10.87 5.54 -10.18
N GLY A 113 9.80 4.79 -10.43
CA GLY A 113 9.68 3.94 -11.62
C GLY A 113 10.51 2.65 -11.55
N ARG A 114 11.21 2.42 -10.45
CA ARG A 114 12.06 1.23 -10.22
C ARG A 114 11.54 0.45 -9.01
N PRO A 115 10.98 -0.75 -9.22
CA PRO A 115 10.45 -1.56 -8.13
C PRO A 115 11.56 -2.07 -7.21
N GLY A 116 11.27 -2.08 -5.91
CA GLY A 116 12.13 -2.68 -4.90
C GLY A 116 11.49 -2.61 -3.52
N LEU A 117 11.48 -3.72 -2.81
CA LEU A 117 11.05 -3.80 -1.42
C LEU A 117 12.24 -4.15 -0.52
N HIS A 118 12.44 -3.33 0.51
CA HIS A 118 13.37 -3.55 1.61
C HIS A 118 12.57 -3.55 2.91
N MET A 119 12.32 -4.71 3.47
CA MET A 119 11.43 -4.86 4.63
C MET A 119 12.14 -5.60 5.76
N ASP A 120 12.17 -4.97 6.94
CA ASP A 120 12.64 -5.54 8.20
C ASP A 120 11.56 -5.33 9.27
N VAL A 121 10.71 -6.34 9.42
CA VAL A 121 9.63 -6.39 10.40
C VAL A 121 9.67 -7.73 11.13
N PRO A 122 10.41 -7.82 12.23
CA PRO A 122 10.55 -9.06 13.01
C PRO A 122 9.28 -9.28 13.85
N PHE A 123 8.23 -9.80 13.23
CA PHE A 123 6.98 -10.08 13.92
C PHE A 123 7.16 -11.00 15.13
N LYS A 124 6.54 -10.64 16.25
CA LYS A 124 6.59 -11.41 17.51
C LYS A 124 5.68 -12.65 17.50
N SER A 125 4.77 -12.74 16.55
CA SER A 125 3.92 -13.91 16.30
C SER A 125 3.77 -14.14 14.80
N GLY A 126 3.76 -15.41 14.38
CA GLY A 126 3.48 -15.80 13.00
C GLY A 126 2.01 -15.61 12.60
N MET A 127 1.11 -15.44 13.57
CA MET A 127 -0.33 -15.30 13.32
C MET A 127 -0.93 -14.14 14.12
N VAL A 128 -1.83 -13.40 13.49
CA VAL A 128 -2.73 -12.44 14.16
C VAL A 128 -4.17 -12.77 13.73
N GLY A 129 -4.95 -13.33 14.66
CA GLY A 129 -6.22 -13.94 14.30
C GLY A 129 -6.01 -15.05 13.26
N GLY A 130 -6.74 -15.01 12.16
CA GLY A 130 -6.57 -15.93 11.02
C GLY A 130 -5.59 -15.48 9.95
N PHE A 131 -4.79 -14.43 10.20
CA PHE A 131 -3.86 -13.85 9.23
C PHE A 131 -2.41 -14.26 9.55
N ASP A 132 -1.74 -14.88 8.59
CA ASP A 132 -0.31 -15.17 8.68
C ASP A 132 0.49 -13.88 8.44
N THR A 133 1.34 -13.51 9.41
CA THR A 133 2.12 -12.26 9.33
C THR A 133 3.13 -12.23 8.18
N GLN A 134 3.55 -13.38 7.65
CA GLN A 134 4.39 -13.47 6.46
C GLN A 134 3.71 -12.85 5.23
N LEU A 135 2.39 -12.88 5.15
CA LEU A 135 1.62 -12.31 4.04
C LEU A 135 1.76 -10.79 3.95
N THR A 136 2.19 -10.14 5.03
CA THR A 136 2.52 -8.71 5.00
C THR A 136 3.63 -8.42 3.97
N TYR A 137 4.64 -9.27 3.90
CA TYR A 137 5.70 -9.15 2.90
C TYR A 137 5.17 -9.33 1.48
N GLU A 138 4.33 -10.34 1.25
CA GLU A 138 3.77 -10.65 -0.08
C GLU A 138 2.90 -9.50 -0.61
N PHE A 139 2.08 -8.91 0.29
CA PHE A 139 1.31 -7.72 -0.06
C PHE A 139 2.19 -6.56 -0.53
N PHE A 140 3.20 -6.19 0.26
CA PHE A 140 4.06 -5.06 -0.08
C PHE A 140 4.99 -5.35 -1.27
N GLN A 141 5.41 -6.60 -1.46
CA GLN A 141 6.19 -7.00 -2.63
C GLN A 141 5.35 -6.89 -3.92
N GLY A 142 4.11 -7.42 -3.89
CA GLY A 142 3.16 -7.29 -4.99
C GLY A 142 2.88 -5.83 -5.32
N PHE A 143 2.63 -5.00 -4.29
CA PHE A 143 2.42 -3.57 -4.44
C PHE A 143 3.64 -2.85 -5.04
N ALA A 144 4.82 -3.02 -4.46
CA ALA A 144 6.03 -2.30 -4.89
C ALA A 144 6.39 -2.61 -6.34
N ASN A 145 6.26 -3.87 -6.74
CA ASN A 145 6.53 -4.33 -8.10
C ASN A 145 5.60 -3.69 -9.14
N HIS A 146 4.33 -3.48 -8.81
CA HIS A 146 3.31 -3.04 -9.78
C HIS A 146 2.99 -1.55 -9.68
N ALA A 147 3.22 -0.92 -8.53
CA ALA A 147 3.23 0.54 -8.40
C ALA A 147 4.53 1.16 -8.95
N LEU A 148 5.55 0.34 -9.25
CA LEU A 148 6.88 0.75 -9.71
C LEU A 148 7.54 1.72 -8.73
N VAL A 149 7.55 1.35 -7.46
CA VAL A 149 8.12 2.14 -6.36
C VAL A 149 9.25 1.41 -5.66
N THR A 150 10.17 2.19 -5.10
CA THR A 150 11.11 1.67 -4.11
C THR A 150 10.52 1.92 -2.71
N LEU A 151 10.39 0.87 -1.91
CA LEU A 151 9.72 0.89 -0.62
C LEU A 151 10.63 0.31 0.46
N HIS A 152 10.85 1.09 1.52
CA HIS A 152 11.54 0.66 2.73
C HIS A 152 10.56 0.63 3.91
N ILE A 153 10.52 -0.48 4.64
CA ILE A 153 9.63 -0.71 5.78
C ILE A 153 10.45 -1.28 6.92
N ASP A 154 10.46 -0.59 8.06
CA ASP A 154 11.12 -1.07 9.26
C ASP A 154 10.18 -1.01 10.46
N ASN A 155 10.08 -2.08 11.24
CA ASN A 155 9.52 -2.02 12.58
C ASN A 155 10.65 -1.84 13.59
N LEU A 156 10.74 -0.65 14.15
CA LEU A 156 11.82 -0.23 15.04
C LEU A 156 11.63 -0.74 16.46
N LYS A 157 10.37 -0.90 16.88
CA LYS A 157 9.94 -1.40 18.20
C LYS A 157 8.58 -2.08 18.06
N GLY A 158 8.30 -3.05 18.90
CA GLY A 158 7.00 -3.70 19.01
C GLY A 158 7.09 -5.07 19.65
N GLU A 159 6.13 -5.37 20.51
CA GLU A 159 6.00 -6.67 21.18
C GLU A 159 4.69 -7.37 20.80
N ASN A 160 3.67 -6.62 20.37
CA ASN A 160 2.40 -7.14 19.89
C ASN A 160 2.40 -7.16 18.35
N ALA A 161 2.25 -8.34 17.74
CA ALA A 161 2.29 -8.49 16.28
C ALA A 161 1.16 -7.72 15.56
N HIS A 162 -0.02 -7.55 16.19
CA HIS A 162 -1.08 -6.70 15.67
C HIS A 162 -0.61 -5.24 15.60
N HIS A 163 -0.04 -4.72 16.69
CA HIS A 163 0.47 -3.34 16.73
C HIS A 163 1.64 -3.14 15.73
N GLN A 164 2.52 -4.15 15.59
CA GLN A 164 3.57 -4.11 14.59
C GLN A 164 3.00 -3.97 13.18
N ALA A 165 2.04 -4.83 12.80
CA ALA A 165 1.39 -4.77 11.49
C ALA A 165 0.67 -3.44 11.29
N GLU A 166 -0.17 -3.03 12.24
CA GLU A 166 -0.99 -1.83 12.11
C GLU A 166 -0.14 -0.56 12.00
N THR A 167 0.98 -0.44 12.73
CA THR A 167 1.90 0.69 12.59
C THR A 167 2.55 0.73 11.20
N VAL A 168 2.87 -0.42 10.61
CA VAL A 168 3.39 -0.52 9.24
C VAL A 168 2.37 0.01 8.23
N PHE A 169 1.12 -0.46 8.26
CA PHE A 169 0.08 -0.06 7.31
C PHE A 169 -0.31 1.41 7.47
N LYS A 170 -0.38 1.93 8.70
CA LYS A 170 -0.59 3.37 8.98
C LYS A 170 0.56 4.22 8.44
N ALA A 171 1.81 3.82 8.72
CA ALA A 171 2.99 4.53 8.22
C ALA A 171 3.06 4.52 6.70
N PHE A 172 2.72 3.39 6.06
CA PHE A 172 2.63 3.27 4.63
C PHE A 172 1.58 4.24 4.04
N GLY A 173 0.36 4.26 4.56
CA GLY A 173 -0.67 5.20 4.11
C GLY A 173 -0.20 6.66 4.19
N ARG A 174 0.42 7.06 5.30
CA ARG A 174 0.96 8.42 5.46
C ARG A 174 2.13 8.74 4.54
N ALA A 175 3.05 7.80 4.34
CA ALA A 175 4.18 7.95 3.42
C ALA A 175 3.71 8.12 1.97
N VAL A 176 2.76 7.28 1.54
CA VAL A 176 2.14 7.38 0.21
C VAL A 176 1.43 8.71 0.03
N ARG A 177 0.63 9.15 1.01
CA ARG A 177 -0.03 10.48 0.99
C ARG A 177 0.98 11.61 0.78
N MET A 178 2.10 11.58 1.49
CA MET A 178 3.16 12.59 1.34
C MET A 178 3.78 12.53 -0.05
N ALA A 179 4.14 11.34 -0.53
CA ALA A 179 4.78 11.17 -1.84
C ALA A 179 3.88 11.60 -3.01
N LEU A 180 2.57 11.35 -2.90
CA LEU A 180 1.56 11.68 -3.90
C LEU A 180 1.06 13.12 -3.83
N ALA A 181 1.45 13.89 -2.81
CA ALA A 181 1.11 15.31 -2.73
C ALA A 181 1.67 16.06 -3.95
N LEU A 182 0.84 16.96 -4.51
CA LEU A 182 1.29 17.83 -5.59
C LEU A 182 2.03 19.04 -4.99
N ASP A 183 3.26 19.29 -5.48
CA ASP A 183 4.02 20.48 -5.12
C ASP A 183 3.75 21.60 -6.14
N PRO A 184 3.07 22.69 -5.73
CA PRO A 184 2.77 23.80 -6.63
C PRO A 184 4.02 24.45 -7.24
N ARG A 185 5.18 24.31 -6.58
CA ARG A 185 6.46 24.88 -7.03
C ARG A 185 7.09 24.07 -8.15
N SER A 186 6.67 22.82 -8.33
CA SER A 186 7.15 21.91 -9.39
C SER A 186 6.05 21.49 -10.37
N ALA A 187 4.96 22.28 -10.46
CA ALA A 187 3.82 21.99 -11.31
C ALA A 187 4.25 21.72 -12.77
N GLY A 188 3.82 20.58 -13.32
CA GLY A 188 4.14 20.19 -14.70
C GLY A 188 5.57 19.66 -14.93
N VAL A 189 6.41 19.61 -13.90
CA VAL A 189 7.79 19.11 -13.98
C VAL A 189 7.87 17.69 -13.43
N ILE A 190 8.59 16.79 -14.12
CA ILE A 190 8.93 15.47 -13.59
C ILE A 190 10.00 15.65 -12.50
N PRO A 191 9.78 15.17 -11.26
CA PRO A 191 10.69 15.37 -10.14
C PRO A 191 11.94 14.46 -10.23
N SER A 192 12.72 14.65 -11.30
CA SER A 192 13.92 13.88 -11.59
C SER A 192 14.93 14.71 -12.37
N THR A 193 16.20 14.71 -11.95
CA THR A 193 17.30 15.31 -12.70
C THR A 193 17.54 14.68 -14.07
N LYS A 194 17.01 13.45 -14.29
CA LYS A 194 17.08 12.74 -15.57
C LYS A 194 15.97 13.16 -16.54
N GLY A 195 14.95 13.92 -16.09
CA GLY A 195 13.79 14.30 -16.89
C GLY A 195 12.80 13.13 -17.16
N SER A 196 13.01 11.98 -16.52
CA SER A 196 12.15 10.78 -16.61
C SER A 196 12.10 10.01 -15.29
N LEU A 197 11.02 9.23 -15.08
CA LEU A 197 10.81 8.30 -13.96
C LEU A 197 10.16 7.01 -14.48
#